data_f675479353da5cd1415250ebe7ae28d5
#
_entry.id   f675479353da5cd1415250ebe7ae28d5
#
_cell.length_a   1.000
_cell.length_b   1.000
_cell.length_c   1.000
_cell.angle_alpha   90.00
_cell.angle_beta   90.00
_cell.angle_gamma   90.00
#
_symmetry.space_group_name_H-M   'P 1'
#
loop_
_entity.id
_entity.type
_entity.pdbx_description
1 polymer ?
#
loop_
_entity_poly.entity_id
_entity_poly.type
_entity_poly.pdbx_seq_one_letter_code
_entity_poly.pdbx_strand_id
1 'polypeptide(L)'
;MTEQHESYHNYMGRRMREEDAKMAVENAMNKAERSIWVTFNKEGVHMYPGADTDPKLATGDWDDVSFLGIPHRHIFHFRVRIEVFHNDRDIEFIQFKRWMQRLYDVEGVLELNHKSCEMIADDLYQEISTKYPGRFVEIEVAEDGENGCTIYYPNPKT
;
A
#
# COMPACT_ATOMS: atom_id res chain seq x y z
N MET A 1 -33.67 -49.55 -15.99
CA MET A 1 -32.98 -48.25 -15.81
C MET A 1 -33.47 -47.32 -16.91
N THR A 2 -34.37 -46.42 -16.57
CA THR A 2 -34.92 -45.43 -17.52
C THR A 2 -34.01 -44.20 -17.46
N GLU A 3 -33.18 -44.02 -18.48
CA GLU A 3 -32.51 -42.74 -18.72
C GLU A 3 -33.60 -41.71 -19.00
N GLN A 4 -33.75 -40.75 -18.08
CA GLN A 4 -34.60 -39.58 -18.31
C GLN A 4 -33.92 -38.72 -19.37
N HIS A 5 -34.41 -38.78 -20.61
CA HIS A 5 -34.04 -37.86 -21.65
C HIS A 5 -34.47 -36.45 -21.23
N GLU A 6 -33.47 -35.57 -20.86
CA GLU A 6 -33.72 -34.15 -20.66
C GLU A 6 -34.32 -33.55 -21.93
N SER A 7 -35.42 -32.79 -21.81
CA SER A 7 -36.03 -32.20 -23.00
C SER A 7 -35.07 -31.16 -23.61
N TYR A 8 -35.05 -31.03 -24.93
CA TYR A 8 -34.22 -30.07 -25.65
C TYR A 8 -34.39 -28.64 -25.11
N HIS A 9 -35.62 -28.27 -24.71
CA HIS A 9 -35.91 -26.94 -24.14
C HIS A 9 -35.20 -26.70 -22.78
N ASN A 10 -35.17 -27.70 -21.92
CA ASN A 10 -34.48 -27.64 -20.64
C ASN A 10 -32.96 -27.61 -20.82
N TYR A 11 -32.44 -28.38 -21.77
CA TYR A 11 -31.02 -28.38 -22.13
C TYR A 11 -30.58 -27.02 -22.65
N MET A 12 -31.30 -26.41 -23.60
CA MET A 12 -30.99 -25.07 -24.15
C MET A 12 -31.10 -23.99 -23.08
N GLY A 13 -32.13 -24.01 -22.24
CA GLY A 13 -32.27 -23.07 -21.13
C GLY A 13 -31.14 -23.18 -20.09
N ARG A 14 -30.58 -24.37 -19.84
CA ARG A 14 -29.43 -24.58 -18.99
C ARG A 14 -28.18 -24.01 -19.64
N ARG A 15 -27.90 -24.30 -20.92
CA ARG A 15 -26.76 -23.76 -21.66
C ARG A 15 -26.76 -22.25 -21.73
N MET A 16 -27.90 -21.61 -21.99
CA MET A 16 -27.99 -20.13 -21.98
C MET A 16 -27.63 -19.57 -20.63
N ARG A 17 -28.14 -20.14 -19.52
CA ARG A 17 -27.78 -19.70 -18.16
C ARG A 17 -26.28 -19.87 -17.85
N GLU A 18 -25.66 -20.94 -18.33
CA GLU A 18 -24.23 -21.20 -18.16
C GLU A 18 -23.39 -20.21 -18.97
N GLU A 19 -23.81 -19.85 -20.18
CA GLU A 19 -23.14 -18.84 -21.03
C GLU A 19 -23.26 -17.45 -20.44
N ASP A 20 -24.46 -17.07 -19.95
CA ASP A 20 -24.68 -15.79 -19.25
C ASP A 20 -23.83 -15.69 -17.99
N ALA A 21 -23.73 -16.76 -17.20
CA ALA A 21 -22.90 -16.82 -16.02
C ALA A 21 -21.40 -16.68 -16.35
N LYS A 22 -20.92 -17.34 -17.41
CA LYS A 22 -19.53 -17.21 -17.88
C LYS A 22 -19.22 -15.79 -18.33
N MET A 23 -20.12 -15.17 -19.07
CA MET A 23 -19.97 -13.79 -19.54
C MET A 23 -19.97 -12.80 -18.37
N ALA A 24 -20.81 -13.03 -17.35
CA ALA A 24 -20.81 -12.20 -16.14
C ALA A 24 -19.49 -12.31 -15.37
N VAL A 25 -18.92 -13.51 -15.23
CA VAL A 25 -17.61 -13.72 -14.60
C VAL A 25 -16.50 -13.05 -15.40
N GLU A 26 -16.48 -13.21 -16.72
CA GLU A 26 -15.48 -12.57 -17.60
C GLU A 26 -15.54 -11.04 -17.49
N ASN A 27 -16.75 -10.48 -17.52
CA ASN A 27 -16.95 -9.04 -17.34
C ASN A 27 -16.47 -8.57 -15.96
N ALA A 28 -16.71 -9.33 -14.90
CA ALA A 28 -16.21 -9.02 -13.56
C ALA A 28 -14.68 -9.07 -13.49
N MET A 29 -14.07 -10.09 -14.12
CA MET A 29 -12.61 -10.21 -14.20
C MET A 29 -11.96 -9.06 -14.97
N ASN A 30 -12.60 -8.61 -16.06
CA ASN A 30 -12.11 -7.49 -16.88
C ASN A 30 -12.22 -6.14 -16.18
N LYS A 31 -13.17 -5.99 -15.25
CA LYS A 31 -13.36 -4.78 -14.44
C LYS A 31 -12.59 -4.81 -13.12
N ALA A 32 -11.97 -5.94 -12.77
CA ALA A 32 -11.28 -6.07 -11.50
C ALA A 32 -10.05 -5.16 -11.43
N GLU A 33 -10.00 -4.32 -10.40
CA GLU A 33 -8.79 -3.59 -10.04
C GLU A 33 -7.76 -4.55 -9.45
N ARG A 34 -6.53 -4.42 -9.88
CA ARG A 34 -5.44 -5.31 -9.50
C ARG A 34 -4.30 -4.52 -8.90
N SER A 35 -3.75 -5.02 -7.83
CA SER A 35 -2.55 -4.46 -7.21
C SER A 35 -1.67 -5.56 -6.66
N ILE A 36 -0.37 -5.28 -6.60
CA ILE A 36 0.58 -6.03 -5.78
C ILE A 36 0.90 -5.22 -4.54
N TRP A 37 1.41 -5.86 -3.52
CA TRP A 37 1.92 -5.18 -2.34
C TRP A 37 3.19 -5.84 -1.82
N VAL A 38 4.02 -5.04 -1.16
CA VAL A 38 5.26 -5.48 -0.53
C VAL A 38 5.43 -4.79 0.82
N THR A 39 6.24 -5.41 1.69
CA THR A 39 6.63 -4.82 2.97
C THR A 39 8.14 -4.88 3.14
N PHE A 40 8.67 -3.89 3.82
CA PHE A 40 10.05 -3.87 4.31
C PHE A 40 10.12 -3.00 5.56
N ASN A 41 11.24 -2.99 6.24
CA ASN A 41 11.51 -2.10 7.35
C ASN A 41 12.89 -1.47 7.25
N LYS A 42 13.09 -0.36 7.93
CA LYS A 42 14.37 0.30 8.08
C LYS A 42 14.40 1.07 9.39
N GLU A 43 15.53 0.96 10.07
CA GLU A 43 15.80 1.74 11.26
C GLU A 43 16.10 3.18 10.91
N GLY A 44 15.49 4.12 11.64
CA GLY A 44 15.65 5.55 11.43
C GLY A 44 15.55 6.36 12.72
N VAL A 45 16.13 7.57 12.70
CA VAL A 45 16.05 8.57 13.75
C VAL A 45 15.33 9.79 13.22
N HIS A 46 14.35 10.27 13.96
CA HIS A 46 13.65 11.51 13.69
C HIS A 46 13.30 12.26 14.97
N MET A 47 12.68 13.42 14.85
CA MET A 47 12.13 14.20 15.96
C MET A 47 10.96 15.05 15.47
N TYR A 48 10.12 15.50 16.41
CA TYR A 48 9.09 16.50 16.14
C TYR A 48 9.51 17.85 16.75
N PRO A 49 10.14 18.76 15.98
CA PRO A 49 10.62 20.05 16.50
C PRO A 49 9.49 20.85 17.11
N GLY A 50 9.71 21.34 18.33
CA GLY A 50 8.71 22.13 19.05
C GLY A 50 7.73 21.33 19.89
N ALA A 51 7.76 20.01 19.90
CA ALA A 51 6.90 19.19 20.75
C ALA A 51 7.14 19.48 22.25
N ASP A 52 8.36 19.84 22.62
CA ASP A 52 8.77 20.19 23.98
C ASP A 52 8.35 21.60 24.42
N THR A 53 7.95 22.47 23.49
CA THR A 53 7.57 23.86 23.72
C THR A 53 6.12 24.19 23.40
N ASP A 54 5.42 23.33 22.65
CA ASP A 54 3.99 23.48 22.40
C ASP A 54 3.17 23.04 23.62
N PRO A 55 2.39 23.94 24.26
CA PRO A 55 1.57 23.57 25.43
C PRO A 55 0.50 22.50 25.17
N LYS A 56 0.17 22.23 23.90
CA LYS A 56 -0.75 21.15 23.52
C LYS A 56 -0.09 19.78 23.53
N LEU A 57 1.23 19.74 23.45
CA LEU A 57 2.03 18.52 23.40
C LEU A 57 2.84 18.32 24.68
N ALA A 58 3.35 19.42 25.28
CA ALA A 58 4.03 19.45 26.57
C ALA A 58 3.02 19.76 27.70
N THR A 59 2.11 18.82 27.92
CA THR A 59 0.97 19.01 28.85
C THR A 59 1.36 18.75 30.32
N GLY A 60 2.44 18.02 30.58
CA GLY A 60 2.91 17.67 31.92
C GLY A 60 2.06 16.63 32.64
N ASP A 61 1.17 15.93 31.92
CA ASP A 61 0.29 14.87 32.44
C ASP A 61 0.40 13.59 31.61
N TRP A 62 -0.64 12.74 31.60
CA TRP A 62 -0.65 11.49 30.84
C TRP A 62 -0.60 11.69 29.32
N ASP A 63 -1.08 12.81 28.83
CA ASP A 63 -1.11 13.13 27.40
C ASP A 63 0.17 13.84 26.93
N ASP A 64 1.18 14.00 27.81
CA ASP A 64 2.44 14.65 27.50
C ASP A 64 3.26 13.84 26.50
N VAL A 65 3.55 14.47 25.35
CA VAL A 65 4.39 13.92 24.29
C VAL A 65 5.59 14.82 23.96
N SER A 66 6.00 15.66 24.92
CA SER A 66 7.13 16.59 24.76
C SER A 66 8.46 15.92 24.41
N PHE A 67 8.62 14.64 24.80
CA PHE A 67 9.79 13.82 24.46
C PHE A 67 10.00 13.64 22.96
N LEU A 68 8.95 13.79 22.14
CA LEU A 68 9.07 13.76 20.67
C LEU A 68 9.92 14.91 20.10
N GLY A 69 10.15 15.98 20.89
CA GLY A 69 11.07 17.08 20.53
C GLY A 69 12.55 16.70 20.52
N ILE A 70 12.90 15.55 21.08
CA ILE A 70 14.26 15.03 21.14
C ILE A 70 14.44 13.96 20.04
N PRO A 71 15.61 13.89 19.37
CA PRO A 71 15.87 12.80 18.42
C PRO A 71 15.67 11.43 19.05
N HIS A 72 14.83 10.63 18.44
CA HIS A 72 14.48 9.29 18.93
C HIS A 72 14.45 8.30 17.76
N ARG A 73 14.64 7.03 18.08
CA ARG A 73 14.85 5.94 17.12
C ARG A 73 13.65 5.04 17.04
N HIS A 74 13.25 4.67 15.80
CA HIS A 74 12.23 3.67 15.52
C HIS A 74 12.71 2.68 14.47
N ILE A 75 12.03 1.54 14.41
CA ILE A 75 12.01 0.69 13.23
C ILE A 75 10.79 1.11 12.41
N PHE A 76 11.04 1.84 11.32
CA PHE A 76 9.99 2.20 10.39
C PHE A 76 9.57 1.00 9.55
N HIS A 77 8.28 0.66 9.60
CA HIS A 77 7.66 -0.38 8.83
C HIS A 77 6.94 0.24 7.64
N PHE A 78 7.24 -0.27 6.46
CA PHE A 78 6.66 0.18 5.20
C PHE A 78 5.78 -0.92 4.63
N ARG A 79 4.59 -0.57 4.18
CA ARG A 79 3.77 -1.37 3.30
C ARG A 79 3.37 -0.53 2.10
N VAL A 80 3.69 -1.02 0.91
CA VAL A 80 3.41 -0.32 -0.34
C VAL A 80 2.59 -1.21 -1.24
N ARG A 81 1.46 -0.70 -1.70
CA ARG A 81 0.57 -1.32 -2.67
C ARG A 81 0.56 -0.46 -3.93
N ILE A 82 0.72 -1.10 -5.09
CA ILE A 82 0.72 -0.42 -6.39
C ILE A 82 -0.19 -1.15 -7.37
N GLU A 83 -0.95 -0.38 -8.15
CA GLU A 83 -1.77 -0.89 -9.24
C GLU A 83 -0.94 -1.65 -10.28
N VAL A 84 -1.51 -2.73 -10.81
CA VAL A 84 -0.96 -3.47 -11.95
C VAL A 84 -2.02 -3.61 -13.04
N PHE A 85 -1.61 -3.49 -14.30
CA PHE A 85 -2.54 -3.42 -15.43
C PHE A 85 -2.92 -4.80 -16.00
N HIS A 86 -2.14 -5.83 -15.68
CA HIS A 86 -2.44 -7.21 -16.09
C HIS A 86 -1.92 -8.24 -15.07
N ASN A 87 -2.31 -9.51 -15.25
CA ASN A 87 -2.05 -10.60 -14.31
C ASN A 87 -0.67 -11.24 -14.46
N ASP A 88 0.02 -11.00 -15.57
CA ASP A 88 1.27 -11.67 -15.89
C ASP A 88 2.47 -10.78 -15.55
N ARG A 89 2.73 -10.61 -14.25
CA ARG A 89 3.91 -9.93 -13.68
C ARG A 89 4.19 -8.57 -14.31
N ASP A 90 3.19 -7.73 -14.46
CA ASP A 90 3.33 -6.34 -14.93
C ASP A 90 4.41 -5.60 -14.11
N ILE A 91 4.40 -5.81 -12.79
CA ILE A 91 5.49 -5.45 -11.88
C ILE A 91 5.85 -6.70 -11.08
N GLU A 92 7.13 -7.10 -11.14
CA GLU A 92 7.62 -8.20 -10.32
C GLU A 92 7.89 -7.71 -8.89
N PHE A 93 7.14 -8.23 -7.91
CA PHE A 93 7.09 -7.69 -6.55
C PHE A 93 8.40 -7.83 -5.76
N ILE A 94 9.24 -8.86 -6.01
CA ILE A 94 10.55 -9.00 -5.35
C ILE A 94 11.50 -7.92 -5.85
N GLN A 95 11.52 -7.65 -7.17
CA GLN A 95 12.35 -6.59 -7.75
C GLN A 95 11.87 -5.21 -7.30
N PHE A 96 10.54 -4.99 -7.22
CA PHE A 96 9.94 -3.76 -6.72
C PHE A 96 10.35 -3.51 -5.26
N LYS A 97 10.21 -4.52 -4.38
CA LYS A 97 10.65 -4.45 -2.99
C LYS A 97 12.14 -4.11 -2.88
N ARG A 98 13.00 -4.85 -3.58
CA ARG A 98 14.46 -4.64 -3.54
C ARG A 98 14.86 -3.26 -4.06
N TRP A 99 14.14 -2.74 -5.05
CA TRP A 99 14.38 -1.38 -5.54
C TRP A 99 14.07 -0.35 -4.45
N MET A 100 12.93 -0.44 -3.79
CA MET A 100 12.60 0.47 -2.68
C MET A 100 13.59 0.33 -1.52
N GLN A 101 13.98 -0.88 -1.15
CA GLN A 101 15.00 -1.08 -0.11
C GLN A 101 16.31 -0.35 -0.43
N ARG A 102 16.71 -0.30 -1.71
CA ARG A 102 17.90 0.45 -2.14
C ARG A 102 17.76 1.98 -2.02
N LEU A 103 16.55 2.54 -2.05
CA LEU A 103 16.35 3.97 -1.79
C LEU A 103 16.72 4.33 -0.34
N TYR A 104 16.61 3.38 0.57
CA TYR A 104 16.95 3.51 1.99
C TYR A 104 18.24 2.77 2.37
N ASP A 105 19.05 2.39 1.37
CA ASP A 105 20.30 1.67 1.60
C ASP A 105 21.41 2.66 1.95
N VAL A 106 21.42 3.06 3.22
CA VAL A 106 22.46 3.88 3.83
C VAL A 106 23.22 3.04 4.85
N GLU A 107 24.50 3.34 5.03
CA GLU A 107 25.30 2.76 6.10
C GLU A 107 24.76 3.26 7.46
N GLY A 108 24.32 2.30 8.30
CA GLY A 108 23.77 2.61 9.62
C GLY A 108 22.28 2.94 9.62
N VAL A 109 21.90 3.93 10.42
CA VAL A 109 20.53 4.36 10.68
C VAL A 109 20.17 5.53 9.77
N LEU A 110 18.92 5.55 9.27
CA LEU A 110 18.40 6.68 8.48
C LEU A 110 18.30 7.95 9.33
N GLU A 111 18.88 9.03 8.87
CA GLU A 111 18.69 10.36 9.43
C GLU A 111 17.48 11.02 8.77
N LEU A 112 16.33 10.97 9.44
CA LEU A 112 15.06 11.47 8.93
C LEU A 112 14.75 12.91 9.38
N ASN A 113 15.57 13.46 10.29
CA ASN A 113 15.43 14.81 10.85
C ASN A 113 14.04 15.05 11.46
N HIS A 114 13.23 15.92 10.83
CA HIS A 114 11.88 16.28 11.28
C HIS A 114 10.77 15.58 10.50
N LYS A 115 11.08 14.56 9.70
CA LYS A 115 10.07 13.90 8.85
C LYS A 115 9.10 13.07 9.68
N SER A 116 7.82 13.34 9.50
CA SER A 116 6.74 12.48 9.97
C SER A 116 6.56 11.27 9.06
N CYS A 117 5.77 10.29 9.47
CA CYS A 117 5.42 9.13 8.65
C CYS A 117 4.78 9.56 7.32
N GLU A 118 3.94 10.61 7.33
CA GLU A 118 3.29 11.16 6.13
C GLU A 118 4.32 11.74 5.16
N MET A 119 5.28 12.52 5.64
CA MET A 119 6.35 13.08 4.81
C MET A 119 7.25 11.99 4.21
N ILE A 120 7.51 10.93 4.97
CA ILE A 120 8.27 9.77 4.48
C ILE A 120 7.48 9.04 3.38
N ALA A 121 6.16 8.89 3.56
CA ALA A 121 5.30 8.30 2.53
C ALA A 121 5.25 9.15 1.25
N ASP A 122 5.16 10.49 1.38
CA ASP A 122 5.17 11.41 0.24
C ASP A 122 6.49 11.34 -0.55
N ASP A 123 7.63 11.29 0.14
CA ASP A 123 8.93 11.13 -0.51
C ASP A 123 9.01 9.81 -1.29
N LEU A 124 8.56 8.71 -0.67
CA LEU A 124 8.56 7.41 -1.32
C LEU A 124 7.62 7.38 -2.53
N TYR A 125 6.46 8.05 -2.43
CA TYR A 125 5.53 8.18 -3.56
C TYR A 125 6.16 8.92 -4.75
N GLN A 126 6.93 9.97 -4.53
CA GLN A 126 7.63 10.69 -5.61
C GLN A 126 8.56 9.77 -6.40
N GLU A 127 9.32 8.92 -5.70
CA GLU A 127 10.20 7.93 -6.32
C GLU A 127 9.40 6.89 -7.11
N ILE A 128 8.32 6.36 -6.50
CA ILE A 128 7.47 5.35 -7.13
C ILE A 128 6.76 5.93 -8.36
N SER A 129 6.18 7.12 -8.28
CA SER A 129 5.45 7.75 -9.39
C SER A 129 6.35 8.13 -10.55
N THR A 130 7.62 8.44 -10.28
CA THR A 130 8.63 8.67 -11.31
C THR A 130 8.97 7.38 -12.06
N LYS A 131 9.14 6.27 -11.35
CA LYS A 131 9.49 4.98 -11.94
C LYS A 131 8.30 4.25 -12.59
N TYR A 132 7.12 4.38 -12.01
CA TYR A 132 5.88 3.70 -12.41
C TYR A 132 4.73 4.70 -12.57
N PRO A 133 4.77 5.59 -13.56
CA PRO A 133 3.81 6.68 -13.69
C PRO A 133 2.39 6.17 -13.99
N GLY A 134 1.39 6.96 -13.55
CA GLY A 134 -0.01 6.75 -13.89
C GLY A 134 -0.64 5.55 -13.21
N ARG A 135 -0.25 5.25 -11.98
CA ARG A 135 -0.77 4.15 -11.17
C ARG A 135 -1.32 4.68 -9.84
N PHE A 136 -2.35 4.02 -9.36
CA PHE A 136 -2.74 4.14 -7.96
C PHE A 136 -1.65 3.54 -7.08
N VAL A 137 -1.31 4.25 -6.01
CA VAL A 137 -0.36 3.79 -4.99
C VAL A 137 -0.95 4.04 -3.61
N GLU A 138 -0.81 3.06 -2.73
CA GLU A 138 -1.13 3.18 -1.31
C GLU A 138 0.15 2.90 -0.53
N ILE A 139 0.48 3.81 0.39
CA ILE A 139 1.68 3.70 1.23
C ILE A 139 1.28 3.80 2.69
N GLU A 140 1.68 2.81 3.46
CA GLU A 140 1.60 2.79 4.91
C GLU A 140 3.02 2.89 5.46
N VAL A 141 3.23 3.83 6.38
CA VAL A 141 4.46 3.99 7.15
C VAL A 141 4.10 3.97 8.62
N ALA A 142 4.73 3.09 9.39
CA ALA A 142 4.46 2.96 10.81
C ALA A 142 5.75 2.91 11.63
N GLU A 143 5.72 3.52 12.81
CA GLU A 143 6.76 3.47 13.84
C GLU A 143 6.57 2.22 14.68
N ASP A 144 7.58 1.36 14.71
CA ASP A 144 7.63 0.09 15.46
C ASP A 144 6.44 -0.86 15.19
N GLY A 145 5.65 -0.58 14.14
CA GLY A 145 4.43 -1.32 13.80
C GLY A 145 3.23 -1.04 14.71
N GLU A 146 3.28 0.02 15.52
CA GLU A 146 2.22 0.38 16.47
C GLU A 146 1.40 1.60 16.02
N ASN A 147 2.09 2.65 15.56
CA ASN A 147 1.46 3.90 15.12
C ASN A 147 1.98 4.28 13.74
N GLY A 148 1.16 4.92 12.92
CA GLY A 148 1.59 5.33 11.60
C GLY A 148 0.50 5.98 10.78
N CYS A 149 0.78 6.14 9.50
CA CYS A 149 -0.15 6.68 8.52
C CYS A 149 -0.39 5.73 7.36
N THR A 150 -1.52 5.88 6.69
CA THR A 150 -1.80 5.28 5.39
C THR A 150 -2.24 6.38 4.44
N ILE A 151 -1.55 6.53 3.31
CA ILE A 151 -1.87 7.54 2.31
C ILE A 151 -2.23 6.86 0.98
N TYR A 152 -3.33 7.34 0.39
CA TYR A 152 -3.85 6.87 -0.90
C TYR A 152 -3.54 7.91 -1.97
N TYR A 153 -2.66 7.56 -2.91
CA TYR A 153 -2.33 8.40 -4.05
C TYR A 153 -3.12 7.92 -5.27
N PRO A 154 -4.13 8.68 -5.72
CA PRO A 154 -4.97 8.27 -6.84
C PRO A 154 -4.18 8.21 -8.13
N ASN A 155 -4.69 7.43 -9.09
CA ASN A 155 -4.15 7.47 -10.46
C ASN A 155 -4.38 8.88 -11.04
N PRO A 156 -3.35 9.62 -11.47
CA PRO A 156 -3.49 10.98 -11.98
C PRO A 156 -4.30 11.08 -13.29
N LYS A 157 -4.70 9.94 -13.87
CA LYS A 157 -5.55 9.89 -15.09
C LYS A 157 -7.03 9.65 -14.80
N THR A 158 -7.41 9.45 -13.56
CA THR A 158 -8.79 9.35 -13.09
C THR A 158 -9.19 10.62 -12.36
#